data_4b2e04365dc962b06e32054f0497e454
#
_entry.id   4b2e04365dc962b06e32054f0497e454
#
_cell.length_a   1.000
_cell.length_b   1.000
_cell.length_c   1.000
_cell.angle_alpha   90.00
_cell.angle_beta   90.00
_cell.angle_gamma   90.00
#
_symmetry.space_group_name_H-M   'P 1'
#
loop_
_entity.id
_entity.type
_entity.pdbx_description
1 polymer ?
#
loop_
_entity_poly.entity_id
_entity_poly.type
_entity_poly.pdbx_seq_one_letter_code
_entity_poly.pdbx_strand_id
1 'polypeptide(L)' 'LELLNRLAQEFTAGVTYTEQQINEILAHFHEDTAALRRHMIEFGVMERNTKSEYWLA' A
#
# COMPACT_ATOMS: atom_id res chain seq x y z
N LEU A 1 -9.11 -10.09 3.55
CA LEU A 1 -8.75 -10.73 2.29
C LEU A 1 -7.30 -11.18 2.33
N GLU A 2 -7.07 -12.38 1.85
CA GLU A 2 -5.75 -12.99 1.92
C GLU A 2 -4.71 -12.20 1.13
N LEU A 3 -5.07 -11.72 -0.07
CA LEU A 3 -4.16 -10.92 -0.88
C LEU A 3 -3.73 -9.64 -0.16
N LEU A 4 -4.68 -8.95 0.45
CA LEU A 4 -4.38 -7.72 1.18
C LEU A 4 -3.49 -7.98 2.39
N ASN A 5 -3.70 -9.11 3.08
CA ASN A 5 -2.85 -9.49 4.19
C ASN A 5 -1.42 -9.76 3.72
N ARG A 6 -1.26 -10.39 2.58
CA ARG A 6 0.06 -10.63 2.01
C ARG A 6 0.74 -9.33 1.59
N LEU A 7 -0.01 -8.42 0.98
CA LEU A 7 0.53 -7.12 0.59
C LEU A 7 0.99 -6.33 1.82
N ALA A 8 0.23 -6.41 2.91
CA ALA A 8 0.59 -5.71 4.14
C ALA A 8 1.96 -6.17 4.67
N GLN A 9 2.31 -7.44 4.46
CA GLN A 9 3.58 -7.99 4.92
C GLN A 9 4.78 -7.45 4.17
N GLU A 10 4.56 -6.83 3.00
CA GLU A 10 5.63 -6.23 2.21
C GLU A 10 6.04 -4.86 2.74
N PHE A 11 5.31 -4.33 3.70
CA PHE A 11 5.57 -3.01 4.26
C PHE A 11 5.94 -3.14 5.73
N THR A 12 6.76 -2.21 6.19
CA THR A 12 7.22 -2.19 7.58
C THR A 12 6.43 -1.18 8.38
N ALA A 13 5.90 -1.60 9.53
CA ALA A 13 5.18 -0.70 10.43
C ALA A 13 6.11 0.42 10.90
N GLY A 14 5.57 1.63 10.99
CA GLY A 14 6.32 2.79 11.43
C GLY A 14 7.14 3.47 10.33
N VAL A 15 7.11 2.92 9.12
CA VAL A 15 7.83 3.50 7.97
C VAL A 15 6.83 4.20 7.07
N THR A 16 7.20 5.40 6.61
CA THR A 16 6.42 6.17 5.65
C THR A 16 6.97 5.95 4.25
N TYR A 17 6.08 5.64 3.31
CA TYR A 17 6.45 5.36 1.92
C TYR A 17 5.92 6.45 1.00
N THR A 18 6.70 6.78 -0.03
CA THR A 18 6.20 7.65 -1.09
C THR A 18 5.29 6.85 -2.02
N GLU A 19 4.47 7.54 -2.81
CA GLU A 19 3.62 6.86 -3.79
C GLU A 19 4.44 6.04 -4.77
N GLN A 20 5.59 6.55 -5.19
CA GLN A 20 6.47 5.82 -6.08
C GLN A 20 6.98 4.53 -5.45
N GLN A 21 7.38 4.59 -4.19
CA GLN A 21 7.83 3.40 -3.46
C GLN A 21 6.72 2.36 -3.35
N ILE A 22 5.52 2.80 -3.02
CA ILE A 22 4.35 1.92 -2.95
C ILE A 22 4.11 1.25 -4.30
N ASN A 23 4.13 2.04 -5.38
CA ASN A 23 3.89 1.51 -6.72
C ASN A 23 4.92 0.47 -7.12
N GLU A 24 6.18 0.69 -6.80
CA GLU A 24 7.23 -0.28 -7.11
C GLU A 24 7.01 -1.61 -6.41
N ILE A 25 6.59 -1.57 -5.15
CA ILE A 25 6.31 -2.78 -4.38
C ILE A 25 5.07 -3.49 -4.93
N LEU A 26 3.99 -2.74 -5.15
CA LEU A 26 2.74 -3.34 -5.63
C LEU A 26 2.84 -3.88 -7.04
N ALA A 27 3.71 -3.31 -7.87
CA ALA A 27 3.89 -3.78 -9.24
C ALA A 27 4.38 -5.23 -9.32
N HIS A 28 4.99 -5.75 -8.26
CA HIS A 28 5.39 -7.14 -8.19
C HIS A 28 4.19 -8.09 -8.06
N PHE A 29 3.04 -7.58 -7.67
CA PHE A 29 1.84 -8.38 -7.43
C PHE A 29 0.80 -8.22 -8.53
N HIS A 30 0.67 -7.02 -9.06
CA HIS A 30 -0.32 -6.72 -10.08
C HIS A 30 0.08 -5.44 -10.82
N GLU A 31 -0.23 -5.37 -12.11
CA GLU A 31 0.11 -4.19 -12.91
C GLU A 31 -0.74 -2.97 -12.56
N ASP A 32 -1.95 -3.17 -12.05
CA ASP A 32 -2.84 -2.07 -11.66
C ASP A 32 -2.57 -1.66 -10.21
N THR A 33 -1.47 -0.96 -10.00
CA THR A 33 -1.07 -0.54 -8.66
C THR A 33 -2.02 0.47 -8.05
N ALA A 34 -2.68 1.28 -8.89
CA ALA A 34 -3.66 2.25 -8.39
C ALA A 34 -4.85 1.57 -7.73
N ALA A 35 -5.35 0.49 -8.34
CA ALA A 35 -6.45 -0.27 -7.74
C ALA A 35 -6.03 -0.92 -6.43
N LEU A 36 -4.81 -1.48 -6.39
CA LEU A 36 -4.30 -2.10 -5.16
C LEU A 36 -4.18 -1.06 -4.03
N ARG A 37 -3.63 0.12 -4.33
CA ARG A 37 -3.53 1.19 -3.33
C ARG A 37 -4.89 1.57 -2.79
N ARG A 38 -5.87 1.72 -3.67
CA ARG A 38 -7.24 2.08 -3.27
C ARG A 38 -7.81 1.03 -2.32
N HIS A 39 -7.67 -0.24 -2.68
CA HIS A 39 -8.18 -1.31 -1.83
C HIS A 39 -7.51 -1.35 -0.47
N MET A 40 -6.20 -1.13 -0.41
CA MET A 40 -5.48 -1.11 0.85
C MET A 40 -5.98 0.01 1.77
N ILE A 41 -6.30 1.17 1.21
CA ILE A 41 -6.86 2.28 1.97
C ILE A 41 -8.31 1.95 2.41
N GLU A 42 -9.13 1.47 1.48
CA GLU A 42 -10.53 1.17 1.75
C GLU A 42 -10.69 0.11 2.85
N PHE A 43 -9.82 -0.89 2.87
CA PHE A 43 -9.91 -1.97 3.86
C PHE A 43 -9.09 -1.68 5.12
N GLY A 44 -8.54 -0.47 5.24
CA GLY A 44 -7.85 -0.07 6.46
C GLY A 44 -6.49 -0.70 6.66
N VAL A 45 -5.89 -1.26 5.61
CA VAL A 45 -4.56 -1.85 5.68
C VAL A 45 -3.49 -0.76 5.73
N MET A 46 -3.68 0.31 4.96
CA MET A 46 -2.79 1.46 4.94
C MET A 46 -3.55 2.76 5.09
N GLU A 47 -2.84 3.79 5.49
CA GLU A 47 -3.35 5.15 5.55
C GLU A 47 -2.47 6.04 4.68
N ARG A 48 -3.03 7.18 4.27
CA ARG A 48 -2.30 8.16 3.48
C ARG A 48 -2.66 9.57 3.96
N ASN A 49 -1.77 10.53 3.62
CA ASN A 49 -2.05 11.94 3.86
C ASN A 49 -2.18 12.69 2.54
N THR A 50 -2.37 14.02 2.61
CA THR A 50 -2.54 14.84 1.42
C THR A 50 -1.26 15.01 0.60
N LYS A 51 -0.11 14.60 1.15
CA LYS A 51 1.18 14.69 0.48
C LYS A 51 1.53 13.39 -0.24
N SER A 52 0.58 12.48 -0.37
CA SER A 52 0.78 11.17 -0.99
C SER A 52 1.85 10.33 -0.30
N GLU A 53 1.91 10.45 1.01
CA GLU A 53 2.74 9.58 1.85
C GLU A 53 1.84 8.48 2.42
N TYR A 54 2.37 7.27 2.49
CA TYR A 54 1.60 6.09 2.89
C TYR A 54 2.30 5.35 4.02
N TRP A 55 1.52 4.74 4.92
CA TRP A 55 2.06 3.92 6.01
C TRP A 55 1.04 2.87 6.40
N LEU A 56 1.49 1.82 7.07
CA LEU A 56 0.58 0.80 7.60
C LEU A 56 -0.28 1.39 8.72
N ALA A 57 -1.56 1.11 8.63
CA ALA A 57 -2.52 1.59 9.63
C ALA A 57 -2.30 0.94 10.99
#